data_cb1e58d6b7cfecdb3c88f55c7fb76f95
#
_entry.id   cb1e58d6b7cfecdb3c88f55c7fb76f95
#
_cell.length_a   1.000
_cell.length_b   1.000
_cell.length_c   1.000
_cell.angle_alpha   90.00
_cell.angle_beta   90.00
_cell.angle_gamma   90.00
#
_symmetry.space_group_name_H-M   'P 1'
#
loop_
_entity.id
_entity.type
_entity.pdbx_description
1 polymer ?
#
loop_
_entity_poly.entity_id
_entity_poly.type
_entity_poly.pdbx_seq_one_letter_code
_entity_poly.pdbx_strand_id
1 'polypeptide(L)'
;MAAQISLPIMEEKRPMRTRARRRHRPFLVVTLIAIVLYALYSLSDVSAYSVLFVPDSFQSHLSSTTDKPISAAGELVPLEAHIMSKCPDARDCLKDLVLPAMMRVYDKVSFTLSYIGTPTENDGVDCKHGPGECMGNIIELCAHHLYPDPKIYLGFTMCLTKDYKSIPQRELVEDCALEHAIDFEELNKCATKDNGAFGLSMLRESVQRTADVCYTPFYRN
;
A
#
# COMPACT_ATOMS: atom_id res chain seq x y z
N MET A 1 -6.60 63.88 -13.02
CA MET A 1 -5.53 63.92 -12.00
C MET A 1 -5.74 62.72 -11.08
N ALA A 2 -5.02 61.67 -11.32
CA ALA A 2 -5.07 60.46 -10.49
C ALA A 2 -3.82 60.44 -9.61
N ALA A 3 -4.01 60.49 -8.30
CA ALA A 3 -2.92 60.44 -7.32
C ALA A 3 -2.53 58.96 -7.11
N GLN A 4 -1.29 58.63 -7.43
CA GLN A 4 -0.67 57.33 -7.11
C GLN A 4 -0.18 57.39 -5.65
N ILE A 5 -0.76 56.52 -4.81
CA ILE A 5 -0.29 56.31 -3.45
C ILE A 5 0.69 55.17 -3.48
N SER A 6 1.99 55.45 -3.34
CA SER A 6 3.05 54.47 -3.17
C SER A 6 3.13 54.06 -1.69
N LEU A 7 2.90 52.78 -1.40
CA LEU A 7 3.13 52.21 -0.08
C LEU A 7 4.62 51.84 0.09
N PRO A 8 5.23 52.10 1.25
CA PRO A 8 6.62 51.76 1.51
C PRO A 8 6.77 50.26 1.77
N ILE A 9 7.73 49.65 1.05
CA ILE A 9 8.16 48.28 1.22
C ILE A 9 8.90 48.19 2.56
N MET A 10 8.33 47.46 3.54
CA MET A 10 9.05 47.09 4.75
C MET A 10 10.02 45.97 4.43
N GLU A 11 11.30 46.29 4.39
CA GLU A 11 12.40 45.35 4.31
C GLU A 11 12.57 44.66 5.67
N GLU A 12 12.08 43.44 5.79
CA GLU A 12 12.23 42.59 6.98
C GLU A 12 13.64 41.96 7.00
N LYS A 13 14.54 42.55 7.83
CA LYS A 13 15.87 42.00 8.11
C LYS A 13 15.73 40.67 8.85
N ARG A 14 15.97 39.54 8.16
CA ARG A 14 16.14 38.22 8.79
C ARG A 14 17.41 38.24 9.66
N PRO A 15 17.34 37.79 10.93
CA PRO A 15 18.54 37.66 11.75
C PRO A 15 19.39 36.50 11.21
N MET A 16 20.70 36.75 11.01
CA MET A 16 21.69 35.73 10.69
C MET A 16 21.78 34.73 11.83
N ARG A 17 21.39 33.51 11.54
CA ARG A 17 21.51 32.35 12.44
C ARG A 17 22.98 31.97 12.52
N THR A 18 23.66 32.36 13.60
CA THR A 18 25.02 31.92 13.90
C THR A 18 25.05 30.42 14.06
N ARG A 19 25.77 29.77 13.17
CA ARG A 19 26.03 28.32 13.15
C ARG A 19 26.89 27.98 14.36
N ALA A 20 26.27 27.52 15.45
CA ALA A 20 26.99 26.97 16.61
C ALA A 20 27.82 25.78 16.15
N ARG A 21 29.14 25.95 16.15
CA ARG A 21 30.14 24.91 15.83
C ARG A 21 30.04 23.82 16.93
N ARG A 22 29.30 22.74 16.66
CA ARG A 22 29.18 21.59 17.54
C ARG A 22 30.56 20.94 17.65
N ARG A 23 31.24 21.17 18.78
CA ARG A 23 32.47 20.49 19.17
C ARG A 23 32.12 19.03 19.41
N HIS A 24 32.35 18.17 18.38
CA HIS A 24 32.18 16.72 18.51
C HIS A 24 33.08 16.23 19.63
N ARG A 25 32.47 15.79 20.70
CA ARG A 25 33.20 15.21 21.86
C ARG A 25 33.74 13.86 21.37
N PRO A 26 35.06 13.61 21.47
CA PRO A 26 35.68 12.38 20.97
C PRO A 26 35.10 11.11 21.64
N PHE A 27 34.46 11.26 22.79
CA PHE A 27 33.79 10.17 23.51
C PHE A 27 32.65 9.50 22.75
N LEU A 28 31.86 10.24 21.93
CA LEU A 28 30.78 9.66 21.14
C LEU A 28 31.29 8.78 20.01
N VAL A 29 32.43 9.14 19.42
CA VAL A 29 33.02 8.32 18.34
C VAL A 29 33.58 7.03 18.91
N VAL A 30 34.26 7.10 20.07
CA VAL A 30 34.82 5.92 20.74
C VAL A 30 33.73 4.95 21.20
N THR A 31 32.61 5.45 21.74
CA THR A 31 31.47 4.59 22.13
C THR A 31 30.80 3.92 20.94
N LEU A 32 30.63 4.62 19.81
CA LEU A 32 30.07 4.02 18.58
C LEU A 32 30.99 2.93 18.02
N ILE A 33 32.31 3.15 18.00
CA ILE A 33 33.28 2.14 17.54
C ILE A 33 33.21 0.90 18.46
N ALA A 34 33.13 1.08 19.77
CA ALA A 34 33.02 -0.02 20.71
C ALA A 34 31.74 -0.84 20.54
N ILE A 35 30.59 -0.19 20.26
CA ILE A 35 29.31 -0.86 19.98
C ILE A 35 29.39 -1.67 18.68
N VAL A 36 30.00 -1.11 17.63
CA VAL A 36 30.15 -1.81 16.34
C VAL A 36 31.06 -3.03 16.48
N LEU A 37 32.19 -2.90 17.20
CA LEU A 37 33.10 -4.01 17.45
C LEU A 37 32.46 -5.12 18.29
N TYR A 38 31.66 -4.74 19.29
CA TYR A 38 30.89 -5.71 20.10
C TYR A 38 29.82 -6.43 19.27
N ALA A 39 29.11 -5.71 18.39
CA ALA A 39 28.14 -6.31 17.50
C ALA A 39 28.79 -7.27 16.48
N LEU A 40 29.95 -6.94 15.95
CA LEU A 40 30.70 -7.82 15.04
C LEU A 40 31.25 -9.07 15.78
N TYR A 41 31.65 -8.92 17.02
CA TYR A 41 32.10 -10.06 17.86
C TYR A 41 30.92 -11.01 18.15
N SER A 42 29.75 -10.48 18.53
CA SER A 42 28.57 -11.32 18.80
C SER A 42 27.99 -11.99 17.56
N LEU A 43 28.20 -11.44 16.37
CA LEU A 43 27.80 -12.10 15.11
C LEU A 43 28.75 -13.23 14.69
N SER A 44 30.02 -13.20 15.13
CA SER A 44 30.98 -14.27 14.86
C SER A 44 30.76 -15.53 15.72
N ASP A 45 30.14 -15.40 16.90
CA ASP A 45 29.86 -16.55 17.77
C ASP A 45 28.62 -17.36 17.36
N VAL A 46 27.75 -16.85 16.45
CA VAL A 46 26.55 -17.57 15.97
C VAL A 46 26.87 -18.63 14.92
N SER A 47 28.10 -18.66 14.38
CA SER A 47 28.47 -19.59 13.30
C SER A 47 28.95 -20.98 13.79
N ALA A 48 28.97 -21.25 15.09
CA ALA A 48 29.56 -22.47 15.65
C ALA A 48 28.59 -23.51 16.22
N TYR A 49 27.27 -23.30 16.12
CA TYR A 49 26.28 -24.25 16.65
C TYR A 49 25.33 -24.79 15.59
N SER A 50 25.80 -25.57 14.67
CA SER A 50 24.90 -26.42 13.88
C SER A 50 25.64 -27.57 13.19
N VAL A 51 26.27 -28.43 13.95
CA VAL A 51 26.53 -29.82 13.54
C VAL A 51 26.27 -30.72 14.74
N LEU A 52 25.04 -31.05 14.99
CA LEU A 52 24.68 -32.17 15.84
C LEU A 52 24.27 -33.34 14.94
N PHE A 53 25.13 -34.30 14.94
CA PHE A 53 25.00 -35.67 14.49
C PHE A 53 23.61 -36.23 14.74
N VAL A 54 22.93 -36.68 13.68
CA VAL A 54 21.81 -37.64 13.77
C VAL A 54 22.38 -38.99 13.44
N PRO A 55 22.34 -40.00 14.34
CA PRO A 55 22.79 -41.36 14.02
C PRO A 55 21.79 -42.04 13.11
N ASP A 56 22.31 -42.58 11.99
CA ASP A 56 21.63 -43.56 11.14
C ASP A 56 21.37 -44.82 11.94
N SER A 57 20.14 -45.04 12.38
CA SER A 57 19.66 -46.36 12.77
C SER A 57 18.16 -46.31 13.08
N PHE A 58 17.33 -46.25 12.07
CA PHE A 58 15.97 -46.84 12.15
C PHE A 58 15.44 -47.05 10.72
N GLN A 59 16.00 -48.09 10.10
CA GLN A 59 15.47 -48.59 8.84
C GLN A 59 14.95 -49.98 9.11
N SER A 60 13.64 -50.10 9.21
CA SER A 60 12.88 -51.27 8.72
C SER A 60 11.45 -51.27 9.27
N HIS A 61 10.54 -51.56 8.35
CA HIS A 61 9.12 -51.88 8.50
C HIS A 61 8.16 -50.71 8.67
N LEU A 62 7.57 -50.24 7.54
CA LEU A 62 6.14 -50.48 7.32
C LEU A 62 5.78 -50.35 5.82
N SER A 63 4.95 -51.29 5.40
CA SER A 63 4.38 -51.52 4.09
C SER A 63 3.67 -50.32 3.47
N SER A 64 3.86 -50.22 2.17
CA SER A 64 2.97 -49.66 1.15
C SER A 64 1.57 -49.21 1.61
N THR A 65 1.41 -47.91 1.79
CA THR A 65 0.20 -47.19 1.41
C THR A 65 0.64 -46.03 0.53
N THR A 66 0.02 -45.97 -0.64
CA THR A 66 0.24 -44.96 -1.66
C THR A 66 -0.22 -43.59 -1.12
N ASP A 67 0.60 -42.96 -0.29
CA ASP A 67 0.39 -41.59 0.09
C ASP A 67 0.97 -40.70 -1.02
N LYS A 68 0.05 -40.27 -1.90
CA LYS A 68 0.23 -39.12 -2.76
C LYS A 68 0.80 -37.99 -1.90
N PRO A 69 1.94 -37.39 -2.24
CA PRO A 69 2.44 -36.25 -1.48
C PRO A 69 1.34 -35.19 -1.47
N ILE A 70 0.78 -34.89 -0.30
CA ILE A 70 -0.09 -33.77 -0.09
C ILE A 70 0.80 -32.54 -0.31
N SER A 71 0.71 -31.94 -1.50
CA SER A 71 1.21 -30.62 -1.77
C SER A 71 0.42 -29.66 -0.87
N ALA A 72 0.96 -29.40 0.30
CA ALA A 72 0.38 -28.48 1.27
C ALA A 72 0.71 -27.00 0.93
N ALA A 73 0.59 -26.64 -0.34
CA ALA A 73 0.29 -25.29 -0.72
C ALA A 73 -1.24 -25.20 -0.72
N GLY A 74 -1.83 -24.94 0.43
CA GLY A 74 -3.26 -24.71 0.55
C GLY A 74 -3.66 -23.60 -0.44
N GLU A 75 -4.72 -23.87 -1.22
CA GLU A 75 -5.32 -22.85 -2.08
C GLU A 75 -5.66 -21.62 -1.23
N LEU A 76 -5.21 -20.43 -1.67
CA LEU A 76 -5.47 -19.18 -0.96
C LEU A 76 -6.98 -18.92 -0.93
N VAL A 77 -7.49 -18.57 0.23
CA VAL A 77 -8.92 -18.24 0.40
C VAL A 77 -9.20 -16.88 -0.21
N PRO A 78 -10.18 -16.74 -1.12
CA PRO A 78 -10.54 -15.42 -1.64
C PRO A 78 -11.10 -14.52 -0.53
N LEU A 79 -10.57 -13.31 -0.45
CA LEU A 79 -11.03 -12.25 0.45
C LEU A 79 -11.19 -10.97 -0.37
N GLU A 80 -12.39 -10.42 -0.38
CA GLU A 80 -12.71 -9.24 -1.17
C GLU A 80 -13.21 -8.09 -0.30
N ALA A 81 -12.83 -6.86 -0.68
CA ALA A 81 -13.39 -5.65 -0.12
C ALA A 81 -13.86 -4.75 -1.28
N HIS A 82 -15.04 -4.15 -1.11
CA HIS A 82 -15.67 -3.28 -2.10
C HIS A 82 -15.88 -1.90 -1.49
N ILE A 83 -15.21 -0.89 -2.04
CA ILE A 83 -15.14 0.44 -1.44
C ILE A 83 -15.42 1.57 -2.43
N MET A 84 -15.49 2.78 -1.93
CA MET A 84 -15.43 4.05 -2.66
C MET A 84 -14.29 4.88 -2.04
N SER A 85 -13.33 5.35 -2.83
CA SER A 85 -12.12 6.02 -2.32
C SER A 85 -12.42 7.28 -1.47
N LYS A 86 -13.50 8.00 -1.75
CA LYS A 86 -13.90 9.20 -1.00
C LYS A 86 -14.94 8.97 0.09
N CYS A 87 -15.19 7.73 0.47
CA CYS A 87 -16.19 7.39 1.47
C CYS A 87 -15.57 7.30 2.88
N PRO A 88 -16.12 8.01 3.89
CA PRO A 88 -15.65 7.89 5.27
C PRO A 88 -15.85 6.47 5.85
N ASP A 89 -16.93 5.78 5.46
CA ASP A 89 -17.21 4.42 5.92
C ASP A 89 -16.20 3.43 5.33
N ALA A 90 -15.74 3.66 4.09
CA ALA A 90 -14.67 2.87 3.47
C ALA A 90 -13.35 3.04 4.23
N ARG A 91 -12.99 4.28 4.61
CA ARG A 91 -11.83 4.54 5.48
C ARG A 91 -11.90 3.73 6.76
N ASP A 92 -13.05 3.78 7.44
CA ASP A 92 -13.23 3.12 8.73
C ASP A 92 -13.22 1.58 8.56
N CYS A 93 -13.86 1.05 7.50
CA CYS A 93 -13.82 -0.38 7.15
C CYS A 93 -12.38 -0.84 6.87
N LEU A 94 -11.63 -0.10 6.06
CA LEU A 94 -10.24 -0.43 5.75
C LEU A 94 -9.37 -0.44 7.02
N LYS A 95 -9.51 0.58 7.87
CA LYS A 95 -8.72 0.76 9.08
C LYS A 95 -9.06 -0.27 10.16
N ASP A 96 -10.36 -0.47 10.43
CA ASP A 96 -10.79 -1.20 11.62
C ASP A 96 -11.08 -2.68 11.33
N LEU A 97 -11.23 -3.08 10.07
CA LEU A 97 -11.51 -4.45 9.66
C LEU A 97 -10.46 -5.03 8.70
N VAL A 98 -10.29 -4.41 7.51
CA VAL A 98 -9.47 -5.01 6.43
C VAL A 98 -7.99 -5.08 6.83
N LEU A 99 -7.41 -3.97 7.29
CA LEU A 99 -6.00 -3.92 7.67
C LEU A 99 -5.68 -4.87 8.82
N PRO A 100 -6.41 -4.91 9.94
CA PRO A 100 -6.17 -5.88 11.02
C PRO A 100 -6.33 -7.34 10.57
N ALA A 101 -7.25 -7.63 9.66
CA ALA A 101 -7.40 -8.97 9.10
C ALA A 101 -6.19 -9.33 8.23
N MET A 102 -5.81 -8.46 7.29
CA MET A 102 -4.67 -8.68 6.40
C MET A 102 -3.36 -8.84 7.15
N MET A 103 -3.14 -8.11 8.24
CA MET A 103 -1.94 -8.28 9.08
C MET A 103 -1.81 -9.70 9.66
N ARG A 104 -2.91 -10.44 9.79
CA ARG A 104 -2.93 -11.79 10.39
C ARG A 104 -2.96 -12.91 9.37
N VAL A 105 -3.56 -12.67 8.20
CA VAL A 105 -3.86 -13.75 7.25
C VAL A 105 -3.40 -13.48 5.81
N TYR A 106 -2.57 -12.47 5.58
CA TYR A 106 -2.14 -12.07 4.23
C TYR A 106 -1.52 -13.22 3.42
N ASP A 107 -0.88 -14.17 4.08
CA ASP A 107 -0.24 -15.36 3.49
C ASP A 107 -1.22 -16.50 3.19
N LYS A 108 -2.48 -16.38 3.61
CA LYS A 108 -3.53 -17.38 3.49
C LYS A 108 -4.66 -16.97 2.57
N VAL A 109 -4.69 -15.72 2.14
CA VAL A 109 -5.78 -15.15 1.37
C VAL A 109 -5.30 -14.59 0.03
N SER A 110 -6.15 -14.74 -0.99
CA SER A 110 -6.06 -13.98 -2.24
C SER A 110 -6.92 -12.74 -2.09
N PHE A 111 -6.30 -11.60 -1.74
CA PHE A 111 -7.03 -10.37 -1.47
C PHE A 111 -7.32 -9.60 -2.76
N THR A 112 -8.56 -9.15 -2.92
CA THR A 112 -9.00 -8.30 -4.02
C THR A 112 -9.70 -7.06 -3.48
N LEU A 113 -9.29 -5.87 -3.94
CA LEU A 113 -9.95 -4.61 -3.66
C LEU A 113 -10.70 -4.16 -4.92
N SER A 114 -12.00 -3.96 -4.79
CA SER A 114 -12.88 -3.54 -5.88
C SER A 114 -13.62 -2.26 -5.53
N TYR A 115 -14.17 -1.58 -6.54
CA TYR A 115 -14.79 -0.27 -6.35
C TYR A 115 -16.28 -0.31 -6.67
N ILE A 116 -17.02 0.51 -5.93
CA ILE A 116 -18.47 0.69 -6.08
C ILE A 116 -18.69 1.89 -7.00
N GLY A 117 -19.53 1.70 -8.00
CA GLY A 117 -19.95 2.74 -8.93
C GLY A 117 -21.15 2.28 -9.77
N THR A 118 -21.67 3.14 -10.62
CA THR A 118 -22.79 2.82 -11.53
C THR A 118 -22.30 2.95 -12.96
N PRO A 119 -22.31 1.87 -13.77
CA PRO A 119 -22.01 1.97 -15.18
C PRO A 119 -23.01 2.91 -15.90
N THR A 120 -22.52 3.70 -16.84
CA THR A 120 -23.35 4.58 -17.67
C THR A 120 -23.46 4.05 -19.09
N GLU A 121 -24.49 4.51 -19.84
CA GLU A 121 -24.75 4.08 -21.23
C GLU A 121 -23.59 4.43 -22.19
N ASN A 122 -22.80 5.47 -21.86
CA ASN A 122 -21.69 5.95 -22.69
C ASN A 122 -20.35 5.32 -22.31
N ASP A 123 -20.36 4.09 -21.83
CA ASP A 123 -19.16 3.39 -21.38
C ASP A 123 -18.40 4.05 -20.21
N GLY A 124 -19.01 5.00 -19.52
CA GLY A 124 -18.50 5.65 -18.34
C GLY A 124 -18.86 4.94 -17.04
N VAL A 125 -18.49 5.56 -15.91
CA VAL A 125 -18.88 5.18 -14.56
C VAL A 125 -19.26 6.43 -13.78
N ASP A 126 -20.41 6.40 -13.12
CA ASP A 126 -20.80 7.39 -12.14
C ASP A 126 -20.38 6.95 -10.73
N CYS A 127 -19.64 7.80 -10.05
CA CYS A 127 -19.21 7.61 -8.67
C CYS A 127 -20.04 8.49 -7.74
N LYS A 128 -20.42 7.94 -6.59
CA LYS A 128 -21.34 8.59 -5.63
C LYS A 128 -20.85 9.97 -5.16
N HIS A 129 -19.55 10.14 -4.98
CA HIS A 129 -18.95 11.39 -4.54
C HIS A 129 -18.31 12.19 -5.68
N GLY A 130 -18.81 11.98 -6.91
CA GLY A 130 -18.48 12.72 -8.11
C GLY A 130 -17.19 12.26 -8.83
N PRO A 131 -16.78 13.02 -9.87
CA PRO A 131 -15.65 12.64 -10.73
C PRO A 131 -14.32 12.48 -10.00
N GLY A 132 -14.12 13.23 -8.90
CA GLY A 132 -12.93 13.10 -8.06
C GLY A 132 -12.82 11.73 -7.39
N GLU A 133 -13.94 11.09 -7.05
CA GLU A 133 -13.94 9.73 -6.53
C GLU A 133 -13.59 8.73 -7.62
N CYS A 134 -14.16 8.87 -8.82
CA CYS A 134 -13.79 8.01 -9.94
C CYS A 134 -12.29 8.08 -10.24
N MET A 135 -11.70 9.27 -10.22
CA MET A 135 -10.26 9.44 -10.41
C MET A 135 -9.46 8.81 -9.25
N GLY A 136 -9.91 8.97 -8.00
CA GLY A 136 -9.31 8.30 -6.84
C GLY A 136 -9.33 6.79 -6.99
N ASN A 137 -10.47 6.21 -7.35
CA ASN A 137 -10.62 4.78 -7.61
C ASN A 137 -9.67 4.30 -8.73
N ILE A 138 -9.51 5.08 -9.82
CA ILE A 138 -8.58 4.78 -10.91
C ILE A 138 -7.12 4.80 -10.42
N ILE A 139 -6.74 5.79 -9.63
CA ILE A 139 -5.39 5.90 -9.07
C ILE A 139 -5.07 4.68 -8.19
N GLU A 140 -5.99 4.26 -7.33
CA GLU A 140 -5.83 3.09 -6.48
C GLU A 140 -5.78 1.78 -7.28
N LEU A 141 -6.57 1.67 -8.37
CA LEU A 141 -6.49 0.55 -9.32
C LEU A 141 -5.16 0.52 -10.07
N CYS A 142 -4.63 1.68 -10.48
CA CYS A 142 -3.31 1.79 -11.06
C CYS A 142 -2.21 1.36 -10.09
N ALA A 143 -2.33 1.72 -8.81
CA ALA A 143 -1.39 1.27 -7.79
C ALA A 143 -1.41 -0.26 -7.67
N HIS A 144 -2.58 -0.89 -7.62
CA HIS A 144 -2.70 -2.35 -7.62
C HIS A 144 -2.14 -3.00 -8.90
N HIS A 145 -2.41 -2.40 -10.07
CA HIS A 145 -1.93 -2.91 -11.36
C HIS A 145 -0.39 -2.91 -11.47
N LEU A 146 0.25 -1.86 -10.99
CA LEU A 146 1.70 -1.70 -11.04
C LEU A 146 2.41 -2.42 -9.89
N TYR A 147 1.78 -2.49 -8.73
CA TYR A 147 2.33 -3.05 -7.49
C TYR A 147 1.33 -4.03 -6.87
N PRO A 148 1.23 -5.26 -7.38
CA PRO A 148 0.20 -6.23 -6.98
C PRO A 148 0.36 -6.79 -5.55
N ASP A 149 1.46 -6.50 -4.85
CA ASP A 149 1.62 -6.89 -3.45
C ASP A 149 0.62 -6.10 -2.57
N PRO A 150 -0.30 -6.79 -1.86
CA PRO A 150 -1.26 -6.12 -0.96
C PRO A 150 -0.61 -5.22 0.08
N LYS A 151 0.61 -5.49 0.51
CA LYS A 151 1.32 -4.65 1.48
C LYS A 151 1.63 -3.26 0.91
N ILE A 152 1.85 -3.17 -0.41
CA ILE A 152 2.16 -1.92 -1.09
C ILE A 152 0.88 -1.18 -1.43
N TYR A 153 0.02 -1.76 -2.29
CA TYR A 153 -1.16 -1.02 -2.77
C TYR A 153 -2.20 -0.76 -1.69
N LEU A 154 -2.42 -1.70 -0.75
CA LEU A 154 -3.35 -1.49 0.36
C LEU A 154 -2.80 -0.45 1.35
N GLY A 155 -1.49 -0.42 1.58
CA GLY A 155 -0.83 0.64 2.34
C GLY A 155 -1.06 2.01 1.72
N PHE A 156 -0.85 2.14 0.42
CA PHE A 156 -1.11 3.35 -0.35
C PHE A 156 -2.59 3.79 -0.26
N THR A 157 -3.53 2.87 -0.50
CA THR A 157 -4.97 3.12 -0.35
C THR A 157 -5.30 3.61 1.07
N MET A 158 -4.73 2.98 2.09
CA MET A 158 -4.90 3.40 3.48
C MET A 158 -4.34 4.81 3.75
N CYS A 159 -3.21 5.18 3.14
CA CYS A 159 -2.67 6.54 3.23
C CYS A 159 -3.64 7.55 2.63
N LEU A 160 -4.12 7.33 1.41
CA LEU A 160 -5.08 8.21 0.73
C LEU A 160 -6.37 8.38 1.55
N THR A 161 -6.92 7.31 2.08
CA THR A 161 -8.18 7.35 2.82
C THR A 161 -8.10 8.07 4.16
N LYS A 162 -6.92 8.28 4.73
CA LYS A 162 -6.76 9.15 5.92
C LYS A 162 -7.31 10.56 5.67
N ASP A 163 -7.06 11.08 4.47
CA ASP A 163 -7.61 12.36 4.00
C ASP A 163 -8.47 12.19 2.74
N TYR A 164 -9.47 11.30 2.83
CA TYR A 164 -10.35 10.95 1.71
C TYR A 164 -11.01 12.14 1.02
N LYS A 165 -11.20 13.26 1.74
CA LYS A 165 -11.79 14.47 1.17
C LYS A 165 -10.88 15.13 0.13
N SER A 166 -9.58 15.03 0.32
CA SER A 166 -8.57 15.60 -0.56
C SER A 166 -8.22 14.71 -1.76
N ILE A 167 -8.75 13.48 -1.83
CA ILE A 167 -8.60 12.63 -3.02
C ILE A 167 -9.31 13.30 -4.22
N PRO A 168 -8.69 13.41 -5.39
CA PRO A 168 -7.37 12.93 -5.84
C PRO A 168 -6.34 14.06 -5.96
N GLN A 169 -6.22 14.94 -4.98
CA GLN A 169 -5.26 16.05 -5.04
C GLN A 169 -3.82 15.53 -5.20
N ARG A 170 -3.06 16.16 -6.10
CA ARG A 170 -1.73 15.73 -6.48
C ARG A 170 -0.79 15.56 -5.28
N GLU A 171 -0.77 16.55 -4.40
CA GLU A 171 0.09 16.56 -3.22
C GLU A 171 -0.16 15.34 -2.32
N LEU A 172 -1.43 15.01 -2.06
CA LEU A 172 -1.79 13.85 -1.28
C LEU A 172 -1.34 12.54 -1.96
N VAL A 173 -1.54 12.44 -3.28
CA VAL A 173 -1.17 11.23 -4.04
C VAL A 173 0.35 11.05 -4.08
N GLU A 174 1.11 12.13 -4.30
CA GLU A 174 2.58 12.11 -4.30
C GLU A 174 3.15 11.71 -2.93
N ASP A 175 2.64 12.31 -1.85
CA ASP A 175 3.08 12.00 -0.48
C ASP A 175 2.81 10.52 -0.13
N CYS A 176 1.60 10.02 -0.44
CA CYS A 176 1.25 8.63 -0.20
C CYS A 176 2.03 7.66 -1.09
N ALA A 177 2.31 8.01 -2.35
CA ALA A 177 3.13 7.21 -3.25
C ALA A 177 4.57 7.08 -2.71
N LEU A 178 5.14 8.20 -2.23
CA LEU A 178 6.47 8.21 -1.61
C LEU A 178 6.52 7.35 -0.33
N GLU A 179 5.49 7.44 0.53
CA GLU A 179 5.42 6.66 1.78
C GLU A 179 5.43 5.15 1.51
N HIS A 180 4.84 4.71 0.38
CA HIS A 180 4.66 3.30 0.06
C HIS A 180 5.55 2.79 -1.08
N ALA A 181 6.62 3.52 -1.42
CA ALA A 181 7.57 3.17 -2.48
C ALA A 181 6.92 2.95 -3.86
N ILE A 182 5.89 3.72 -4.16
CA ILE A 182 5.23 3.77 -5.47
C ILE A 182 5.81 4.93 -6.28
N ASP A 183 6.17 4.68 -7.53
CA ASP A 183 6.59 5.74 -8.45
C ASP A 183 5.37 6.53 -8.93
N PHE A 184 5.30 7.81 -8.51
CA PHE A 184 4.19 8.69 -8.87
C PHE A 184 4.06 8.90 -10.38
N GLU A 185 5.18 9.01 -11.12
CA GLU A 185 5.14 9.24 -12.56
C GLU A 185 4.59 8.01 -13.29
N GLU A 186 4.96 6.79 -12.88
CA GLU A 186 4.38 5.56 -13.43
C GLU A 186 2.89 5.43 -13.07
N LEU A 187 2.51 5.82 -11.85
CA LEU A 187 1.12 5.86 -11.41
C LEU A 187 0.28 6.82 -12.28
N ASN A 188 0.80 8.02 -12.50
CA ASN A 188 0.17 9.03 -13.35
C ASN A 188 0.08 8.58 -14.82
N LYS A 189 1.14 7.97 -15.36
CA LYS A 189 1.11 7.37 -16.71
C LYS A 189 0.03 6.30 -16.84
N CYS A 190 -0.13 5.44 -15.85
CA CYS A 190 -1.19 4.43 -15.83
C CYS A 190 -2.57 5.09 -15.87
N ALA A 191 -2.83 6.07 -15.00
CA ALA A 191 -4.12 6.73 -14.89
C ALA A 191 -4.48 7.54 -16.15
N THR A 192 -3.48 8.09 -16.85
CA THR A 192 -3.68 8.92 -18.07
C THR A 192 -3.48 8.16 -19.37
N LYS A 193 -3.12 6.88 -19.32
CA LYS A 193 -2.88 6.05 -20.50
C LYS A 193 -4.10 6.06 -21.43
N ASP A 194 -3.84 6.18 -22.73
CA ASP A 194 -4.85 6.22 -23.79
C ASP A 194 -5.90 7.33 -23.53
N ASN A 195 -5.44 8.52 -23.11
CA ASN A 195 -6.30 9.64 -22.70
C ASN A 195 -7.28 9.27 -21.56
N GLY A 196 -6.84 8.41 -20.63
CA GLY A 196 -7.63 7.95 -19.48
C GLY A 196 -8.51 6.71 -19.76
N ALA A 197 -8.59 6.24 -21.01
CA ALA A 197 -9.43 5.11 -21.36
C ALA A 197 -8.99 3.81 -20.65
N PHE A 198 -7.68 3.62 -20.48
CA PHE A 198 -7.16 2.46 -19.75
C PHE A 198 -7.62 2.45 -18.28
N GLY A 199 -7.46 3.56 -17.56
CA GLY A 199 -7.93 3.69 -16.18
C GLY A 199 -9.44 3.50 -16.03
N LEU A 200 -10.21 4.06 -16.99
CA LEU A 200 -11.65 3.91 -17.01
C LEU A 200 -12.07 2.44 -17.26
N SER A 201 -11.39 1.72 -18.14
CA SER A 201 -11.68 0.29 -18.36
C SER A 201 -11.45 -0.55 -17.11
N MET A 202 -10.36 -0.31 -16.37
CA MET A 202 -10.11 -0.97 -15.09
C MET A 202 -11.19 -0.65 -14.05
N LEU A 203 -11.64 0.62 -14.00
CA LEU A 203 -12.71 1.02 -13.08
C LEU A 203 -14.03 0.31 -13.44
N ARG A 204 -14.38 0.20 -14.72
CA ARG A 204 -15.58 -0.51 -15.17
C ARG A 204 -15.54 -1.99 -14.81
N GLU A 205 -14.41 -2.65 -15.06
CA GLU A 205 -14.22 -4.06 -14.69
C GLU A 205 -14.39 -4.26 -13.19
N SER A 206 -13.80 -3.38 -12.39
CA SER A 206 -13.90 -3.41 -10.93
C SER A 206 -15.33 -3.18 -10.42
N VAL A 207 -16.06 -2.24 -11.03
CA VAL A 207 -17.48 -1.98 -10.72
C VAL A 207 -18.35 -3.16 -11.12
N GLN A 208 -18.08 -3.78 -12.26
CA GLN A 208 -18.81 -4.98 -12.69
C GLN A 208 -18.57 -6.14 -11.71
N ARG A 209 -17.32 -6.38 -11.28
CA ARG A 209 -17.02 -7.37 -10.26
C ARG A 209 -17.81 -7.12 -8.97
N THR A 210 -17.88 -5.87 -8.54
CA THR A 210 -18.70 -5.49 -7.37
C THR A 210 -20.17 -5.85 -7.56
N ALA A 211 -20.73 -5.55 -8.74
CA ALA A 211 -22.11 -5.90 -9.06
C ALA A 211 -22.32 -7.42 -9.03
N ASP A 212 -21.42 -8.19 -9.63
CA ASP A 212 -21.53 -9.65 -9.71
C ASP A 212 -21.48 -10.30 -8.31
N VAL A 213 -20.66 -9.79 -7.41
CA VAL A 213 -20.55 -10.31 -6.04
C VAL A 213 -21.71 -9.87 -5.16
N CYS A 214 -22.09 -8.59 -5.22
CA CYS A 214 -23.13 -8.04 -4.34
C CYS A 214 -24.56 -8.39 -4.78
N TYR A 215 -24.79 -8.62 -6.09
CA TYR A 215 -26.11 -8.90 -6.66
C TYR A 215 -26.33 -10.38 -7.03
N THR A 216 -25.32 -11.25 -6.90
CA THR A 216 -25.59 -12.69 -6.96
C THR A 216 -26.50 -13.06 -5.80
N PRO A 217 -27.76 -13.43 -6.04
CA PRO A 217 -28.62 -13.84 -4.94
C PRO A 217 -28.03 -15.10 -4.32
N PHE A 218 -27.82 -15.08 -3.01
CA PHE A 218 -27.41 -16.23 -2.18
C PHE A 218 -28.44 -17.37 -2.19
N TYR A 219 -29.41 -17.30 -3.11
CA TYR A 219 -30.46 -18.27 -3.31
C TYR A 219 -30.46 -18.79 -4.76
N ARG A 220 -29.56 -19.70 -5.04
CA ARG A 220 -29.77 -20.65 -6.12
C ARG A 220 -29.39 -22.02 -5.62
N ASN A 221 -30.29 -22.62 -4.85
CA ASN A 221 -30.44 -24.07 -4.67
C ASN A 221 -31.78 -24.50 -5.23
#